data_ab0789b60ecba6849ca6e867cd1379df
#
_entry.id   ab0789b60ecba6849ca6e867cd1379df
#
_cell.length_a   1.000
_cell.length_b   1.000
_cell.length_c   1.000
_cell.angle_alpha   90.00
_cell.angle_beta   90.00
_cell.angle_gamma   90.00
#
_symmetry.space_group_name_H-M   'P 1'
#
loop_
_entity.id
_entity.type
_entity.pdbx_description
1 polymer ?
#
loop_
_entity_poly.entity_id
_entity_poly.type
_entity_poly.pdbx_seq_one_letter_code
_entity_poly.pdbx_strand_id
1 'polypeptide(L)'
;AKKLKRLSPQLAALALILAANTIIAPGFLGISFQNGRLYGSLIDILVRAAPVAILAVGMTLVIATRGIDLSVGAVMAISGATAASLIVAGYPLAIVIPVALGVGLVCGLWNGFLVAVFDIQPIIATLILMVAGRGIAQLITEGAILTFNNDSFATLGSGSFLGIPVPVLIWILAGLAVGLAVRSTALGFLIEATGINRRAAMLAGVKARFLLFSVYAVSGVCAALAGLIATADIRGADANNAGLWLELDAILAVVIGGTSLNGGRFSIMASLLGALIIQSINTGILMAGFPPEFNLIIKAGIIVIVLTFQSPAIVSFFTFLRAERKNNAAKPTHQGARQ
;
A
#
# COMPACT_ATOMS: atom_id res chain seq x y z
N ALA A 1 -0.24 -13.12 22.05
CA ALA A 1 -0.86 -14.29 21.40
C ALA A 1 -2.08 -13.94 20.54
N LYS A 2 -3.10 -13.14 20.99
CA LYS A 2 -4.30 -12.80 20.20
C LYS A 2 -4.00 -11.98 18.93
N LYS A 3 -3.01 -11.06 18.95
CA LYS A 3 -2.63 -10.24 17.78
C LYS A 3 -1.94 -11.07 16.69
N LEU A 4 -1.11 -12.04 17.07
CA LEU A 4 -0.42 -12.92 16.12
C LEU A 4 -1.40 -13.84 15.40
N LYS A 5 -2.43 -14.35 16.12
CA LYS A 5 -3.50 -15.15 15.50
C LYS A 5 -4.30 -14.38 14.43
N ARG A 6 -4.36 -13.06 14.53
CA ARG A 6 -5.07 -12.22 13.54
C ARG A 6 -4.24 -12.00 12.25
N LEU A 7 -2.92 -12.09 12.33
CA LEU A 7 -1.99 -11.96 11.19
C LEU A 7 -1.60 -13.32 10.59
N SER A 8 -2.05 -14.44 11.20
CA SER A 8 -1.66 -15.79 10.77
C SER A 8 -1.98 -16.09 9.29
N PRO A 9 -3.11 -15.65 8.69
CA PRO A 9 -3.36 -15.92 7.28
C PRO A 9 -2.34 -15.23 6.34
N GLN A 10 -2.01 -13.95 6.64
CA GLN A 10 -1.05 -13.19 5.84
C GLN A 10 0.38 -13.74 5.98
N LEU A 11 0.77 -14.12 7.21
CA LEU A 11 2.07 -14.74 7.47
C LEU A 11 2.18 -16.12 6.80
N ALA A 12 1.11 -16.92 6.82
CA ALA A 12 1.08 -18.21 6.14
C ALA A 12 1.17 -18.04 4.61
N ALA A 13 0.44 -17.09 4.05
CA ALA A 13 0.50 -16.76 2.62
C ALA A 13 1.90 -16.30 2.21
N LEU A 14 2.51 -15.38 2.98
CA LEU A 14 3.88 -14.93 2.72
C LEU A 14 4.88 -16.09 2.79
N ALA A 15 4.80 -16.93 3.84
CA ALA A 15 5.69 -18.08 3.99
C ALA A 15 5.55 -19.08 2.83
N LEU A 16 4.33 -19.34 2.36
CA LEU A 16 4.05 -20.22 1.23
C LEU A 16 4.65 -19.67 -0.08
N ILE A 17 4.52 -18.36 -0.33
CA ILE A 17 5.07 -17.72 -1.53
C ILE A 17 6.60 -17.71 -1.48
N LEU A 18 7.20 -17.42 -0.32
CA LEU A 18 8.67 -17.47 -0.16
C LEU A 18 9.20 -18.91 -0.33
N ALA A 19 8.47 -19.92 0.16
CA ALA A 19 8.81 -21.32 -0.07
C ALA A 19 8.72 -21.68 -1.57
N ALA A 20 7.68 -21.24 -2.28
CA ALA A 20 7.55 -21.44 -3.71
C ALA A 20 8.71 -20.77 -4.48
N ASN A 21 9.08 -19.54 -4.14
CA ASN A 21 10.21 -18.85 -4.75
C ASN A 21 11.54 -19.56 -4.49
N THR A 22 11.70 -20.20 -3.34
CA THR A 22 12.91 -21.01 -3.02
C THR A 22 13.01 -22.24 -3.92
N ILE A 23 11.86 -22.85 -4.30
CA ILE A 23 11.83 -23.98 -5.23
C ILE A 23 12.17 -23.52 -6.67
N ILE A 24 11.67 -22.35 -7.06
CA ILE A 24 11.89 -21.78 -8.40
C ILE A 24 13.35 -21.34 -8.58
N ALA A 25 13.94 -20.71 -7.57
CA ALA A 25 15.28 -20.13 -7.62
C ALA A 25 16.17 -20.70 -6.51
N PRO A 26 17.04 -21.66 -6.80
CA PRO A 26 18.04 -22.16 -5.84
C PRO A 26 18.92 -21.00 -5.34
N GLY A 27 19.06 -20.86 -4.01
CA GLY A 27 19.78 -19.74 -3.40
C GLY A 27 18.96 -18.51 -3.08
N PHE A 28 17.63 -18.53 -3.31
CA PHE A 28 16.71 -17.43 -3.02
C PHE A 28 16.80 -16.89 -1.58
N LEU A 29 16.97 -17.77 -0.59
CA LEU A 29 17.12 -17.41 0.83
C LEU A 29 18.55 -16.94 1.19
N GLY A 30 19.49 -16.99 0.24
CA GLY A 30 20.86 -16.57 0.47
C GLY A 30 20.94 -15.07 0.79
N ILE A 31 21.50 -14.74 1.96
CA ILE A 31 21.82 -13.37 2.35
C ILE A 31 23.35 -13.27 2.44
N SER A 32 23.93 -12.30 1.75
CA SER A 32 25.35 -11.97 1.82
C SER A 32 25.56 -10.55 2.32
N PHE A 33 26.65 -10.34 3.04
CA PHE A 33 27.06 -9.01 3.48
C PHE A 33 28.31 -8.61 2.66
N GLN A 34 28.13 -7.61 1.80
CA GLN A 34 29.20 -7.14 0.91
C GLN A 34 29.26 -5.62 0.94
N ASN A 35 30.46 -5.06 0.99
CA ASN A 35 30.69 -3.60 1.01
C ASN A 35 29.85 -2.84 2.04
N GLY A 36 29.68 -3.40 3.24
CA GLY A 36 28.90 -2.75 4.31
C GLY A 36 27.39 -2.78 4.12
N ARG A 37 26.86 -3.62 3.22
CA ARG A 37 25.44 -3.70 2.87
C ARG A 37 24.98 -5.16 2.79
N LEU A 38 23.71 -5.40 3.16
CA LEU A 38 23.03 -6.67 2.97
C LEU A 38 22.57 -6.81 1.51
N TYR A 39 22.83 -7.96 0.92
CA TYR A 39 22.40 -8.37 -0.43
C TYR A 39 21.68 -9.71 -0.37
N GLY A 40 20.76 -9.92 -1.30
CA GLY A 40 20.03 -11.17 -1.48
C GLY A 40 18.58 -10.93 -1.90
N SER A 41 17.95 -11.94 -2.47
CA SER A 41 16.57 -11.81 -3.00
C SER A 41 15.56 -11.38 -1.96
N LEU A 42 15.74 -11.78 -0.69
CA LEU A 42 14.89 -11.32 0.41
C LEU A 42 15.06 -9.82 0.69
N ILE A 43 16.30 -9.34 0.60
CA ILE A 43 16.59 -7.90 0.78
C ILE A 43 16.03 -7.10 -0.39
N ASP A 44 16.15 -7.62 -1.61
CA ASP A 44 15.58 -6.98 -2.81
C ASP A 44 14.06 -6.89 -2.74
N ILE A 45 13.38 -7.92 -2.21
CA ILE A 45 11.93 -7.86 -1.95
C ILE A 45 11.59 -6.72 -0.99
N LEU A 46 12.33 -6.58 0.11
CA LEU A 46 12.09 -5.51 1.10
C LEU A 46 12.33 -4.12 0.50
N VAL A 47 13.37 -3.96 -0.32
CA VAL A 47 13.69 -2.69 -0.99
C VAL A 47 12.63 -2.33 -2.03
N ARG A 48 12.32 -3.25 -2.93
CA ARG A 48 11.35 -3.04 -4.01
C ARG A 48 9.91 -2.91 -3.49
N ALA A 49 9.61 -3.48 -2.33
CA ALA A 49 8.31 -3.30 -1.68
C ALA A 49 8.13 -1.89 -1.09
N ALA A 50 9.19 -1.09 -0.89
CA ALA A 50 9.12 0.17 -0.17
C ALA A 50 8.07 1.15 -0.73
N PRO A 51 7.99 1.45 -2.04
CA PRO A 51 6.97 2.34 -2.56
C PRO A 51 5.55 1.82 -2.27
N VAL A 52 5.27 0.55 -2.58
CA VAL A 52 3.95 -0.06 -2.36
C VAL A 52 3.60 -0.12 -0.87
N ALA A 53 4.57 -0.42 -0.01
CA ALA A 53 4.36 -0.49 1.44
C ALA A 53 3.99 0.89 2.02
N ILE A 54 4.67 1.95 1.59
CA ILE A 54 4.37 3.32 2.02
C ILE A 54 3.00 3.77 1.49
N LEU A 55 2.70 3.51 0.21
CA LEU A 55 1.39 3.78 -0.35
C LEU A 55 0.28 3.02 0.39
N ALA A 56 0.51 1.75 0.72
CA ALA A 56 -0.43 0.93 1.48
C ALA A 56 -0.71 1.47 2.89
N VAL A 57 0.25 2.14 3.53
CA VAL A 57 0.02 2.82 4.83
C VAL A 57 -1.04 3.91 4.69
N GLY A 58 -0.88 4.83 3.72
CA GLY A 58 -1.86 5.89 3.45
C GLY A 58 -3.20 5.32 2.99
N MET A 59 -3.17 4.42 2.01
CA MET A 59 -4.34 3.76 1.44
C MET A 59 -5.16 2.99 2.49
N THR A 60 -4.51 2.41 3.51
CA THR A 60 -5.21 1.73 4.61
C THR A 60 -6.15 2.67 5.35
N LEU A 61 -5.74 3.89 5.61
CA LEU A 61 -6.57 4.88 6.30
C LEU A 61 -7.72 5.35 5.40
N VAL A 62 -7.43 5.57 4.12
CA VAL A 62 -8.45 5.97 3.12
C VAL A 62 -9.51 4.88 2.99
N ILE A 63 -9.13 3.62 2.79
CA ILE A 63 -10.06 2.49 2.66
C ILE A 63 -10.82 2.28 3.96
N ALA A 64 -10.19 2.45 5.13
CA ALA A 64 -10.87 2.36 6.41
C ALA A 64 -12.03 3.36 6.55
N THR A 65 -11.98 4.52 5.87
CA THR A 65 -13.07 5.52 5.80
C THR A 65 -14.03 5.32 4.63
N ARG A 66 -14.02 4.18 3.95
CA ARG A 66 -14.79 3.87 2.71
C ARG A 66 -14.37 4.70 1.52
N GLY A 67 -13.14 5.24 1.50
CA GLY A 67 -12.56 5.91 0.35
C GLY A 67 -11.67 4.97 -0.47
N ILE A 68 -11.35 5.38 -1.67
CA ILE A 68 -10.27 4.83 -2.50
C ILE A 68 -9.52 6.01 -3.07
N ASP A 69 -8.20 6.00 -2.99
CA ASP A 69 -7.35 7.06 -3.51
C ASP A 69 -6.58 6.56 -4.74
N LEU A 70 -7.13 6.83 -5.91
CA LEU A 70 -6.50 6.46 -7.18
C LEU A 70 -5.38 7.44 -7.60
N SER A 71 -5.26 8.57 -6.92
CA SER A 71 -4.28 9.60 -7.30
C SER A 71 -2.86 9.34 -6.80
N VAL A 72 -2.65 8.36 -5.91
CA VAL A 72 -1.36 8.13 -5.23
C VAL A 72 -0.20 7.95 -6.20
N GLY A 73 -0.41 7.26 -7.35
CA GLY A 73 0.60 7.11 -8.39
C GLY A 73 0.93 8.43 -9.10
N ALA A 74 -0.06 9.28 -9.36
CA ALA A 74 0.14 10.60 -9.94
C ALA A 74 0.82 11.56 -8.96
N VAL A 75 0.44 11.54 -7.68
CA VAL A 75 1.08 12.34 -6.61
C VAL A 75 2.55 11.93 -6.44
N MET A 76 2.85 10.63 -6.51
CA MET A 76 4.20 10.09 -6.54
C MET A 76 5.00 10.68 -7.71
N ALA A 77 4.42 10.72 -8.92
CA ALA A 77 5.06 11.29 -10.11
C ALA A 77 5.29 12.80 -9.97
N ILE A 78 4.30 13.58 -9.49
CA ILE A 78 4.45 15.04 -9.29
C ILE A 78 5.56 15.32 -8.27
N SER A 79 5.56 14.61 -7.13
CA SER A 79 6.54 14.82 -6.07
C SER A 79 7.94 14.46 -6.53
N GLY A 80 8.10 13.35 -7.28
CA GLY A 80 9.36 12.95 -7.88
C GLY A 80 9.86 13.94 -8.94
N ALA A 81 8.97 14.39 -9.83
CA ALA A 81 9.28 15.42 -10.83
C ALA A 81 9.72 16.74 -10.19
N THR A 82 8.99 17.18 -9.14
CA THR A 82 9.35 18.39 -8.38
C THR A 82 10.73 18.25 -7.73
N ALA A 83 11.02 17.11 -7.10
CA ALA A 83 12.32 16.86 -6.47
C ALA A 83 13.44 16.89 -7.52
N ALA A 84 13.29 16.18 -8.65
CA ALA A 84 14.28 16.16 -9.72
C ALA A 84 14.52 17.55 -10.32
N SER A 85 13.46 18.30 -10.59
CA SER A 85 13.54 19.67 -11.12
C SER A 85 14.31 20.60 -10.18
N LEU A 86 14.04 20.54 -8.88
CA LEU A 86 14.75 21.35 -7.88
C LEU A 86 16.22 20.93 -7.73
N ILE A 87 16.53 19.62 -7.82
CA ILE A 87 17.92 19.15 -7.80
C ILE A 87 18.70 19.65 -9.01
N VAL A 88 18.11 19.58 -10.22
CA VAL A 88 18.71 20.09 -11.46
C VAL A 88 18.91 21.60 -11.39
N ALA A 89 18.00 22.33 -10.77
CA ALA A 89 18.12 23.77 -10.52
C ALA A 89 19.14 24.12 -9.41
N GLY A 90 19.79 23.12 -8.78
CA GLY A 90 20.86 23.35 -7.81
C GLY A 90 20.40 23.64 -6.37
N TYR A 91 19.12 23.40 -6.05
CA TYR A 91 18.64 23.61 -4.68
C TYR A 91 19.17 22.56 -3.71
N PRO A 92 19.46 22.93 -2.45
CA PRO A 92 19.91 21.99 -1.42
C PRO A 92 18.79 21.01 -1.03
N LEU A 93 19.15 19.79 -0.64
CA LEU A 93 18.20 18.74 -0.25
C LEU A 93 17.30 19.15 0.92
N ALA A 94 17.78 20.04 1.78
CA ALA A 94 17.00 20.62 2.87
C ALA A 94 15.76 21.43 2.38
N ILE A 95 15.75 21.86 1.12
CA ILE A 95 14.62 22.51 0.46
C ILE A 95 13.87 21.47 -0.40
N VAL A 96 14.60 20.67 -1.18
CA VAL A 96 14.01 19.70 -2.13
C VAL A 96 13.04 18.74 -1.43
N ILE A 97 13.47 18.10 -0.34
CA ILE A 97 12.68 17.08 0.35
C ILE A 97 11.39 17.68 0.97
N PRO A 98 11.45 18.77 1.76
CA PRO A 98 10.24 19.37 2.32
C PRO A 98 9.28 19.90 1.24
N VAL A 99 9.78 20.47 0.15
CA VAL A 99 8.93 20.95 -0.95
C VAL A 99 8.20 19.80 -1.64
N ALA A 100 8.91 18.71 -1.97
CA ALA A 100 8.29 17.54 -2.57
C ALA A 100 7.24 16.87 -1.66
N LEU A 101 7.51 16.77 -0.34
CA LEU A 101 6.54 16.30 0.65
C LEU A 101 5.35 17.27 0.78
N GLY A 102 5.62 18.58 0.72
CA GLY A 102 4.60 19.63 0.72
C GLY A 102 3.66 19.53 -0.47
N VAL A 103 4.18 19.24 -1.66
CA VAL A 103 3.38 18.97 -2.86
C VAL A 103 2.43 17.79 -2.63
N GLY A 104 2.91 16.68 -2.09
CA GLY A 104 2.06 15.54 -1.74
C GLY A 104 1.00 15.88 -0.71
N LEU A 105 1.36 16.67 0.32
CA LEU A 105 0.40 17.16 1.31
C LEU A 105 -0.70 18.00 0.65
N VAL A 106 -0.35 18.94 -0.23
CA VAL A 106 -1.31 19.77 -0.96
C VAL A 106 -2.24 18.93 -1.83
N CYS A 107 -1.71 17.95 -2.56
CA CYS A 107 -2.49 16.99 -3.34
C CYS A 107 -3.46 16.19 -2.47
N GLY A 108 -2.99 15.69 -1.32
CA GLY A 108 -3.84 14.97 -0.38
C GLY A 108 -4.93 15.86 0.22
N LEU A 109 -4.59 17.09 0.62
CA LEU A 109 -5.57 18.06 1.11
C LEU A 109 -6.61 18.44 0.05
N TRP A 110 -6.22 18.54 -1.22
CA TRP A 110 -7.12 18.76 -2.35
C TRP A 110 -8.16 17.61 -2.46
N ASN A 111 -7.72 16.37 -2.45
CA ASN A 111 -8.63 15.23 -2.45
C ASN A 111 -9.53 15.23 -1.21
N GLY A 112 -8.94 15.49 -0.03
CA GLY A 112 -9.68 15.62 1.22
C GLY A 112 -10.74 16.72 1.16
N PHE A 113 -10.45 17.84 0.50
CA PHE A 113 -11.38 18.94 0.29
C PHE A 113 -12.56 18.53 -0.60
N LEU A 114 -12.29 17.90 -1.74
CA LEU A 114 -13.34 17.43 -2.65
C LEU A 114 -14.27 16.41 -1.98
N VAL A 115 -13.70 15.47 -1.22
CA VAL A 115 -14.46 14.40 -0.56
C VAL A 115 -15.17 14.88 0.71
N ALA A 116 -14.51 15.71 1.53
CA ALA A 116 -15.04 16.09 2.84
C ALA A 116 -15.99 17.30 2.81
N VAL A 117 -15.76 18.25 1.89
CA VAL A 117 -16.54 19.50 1.80
C VAL A 117 -17.60 19.41 0.70
N PHE A 118 -17.21 19.01 -0.51
CA PHE A 118 -18.14 18.91 -1.63
C PHE A 118 -18.90 17.57 -1.67
N ASP A 119 -18.57 16.64 -0.75
CA ASP A 119 -19.19 15.31 -0.67
C ASP A 119 -19.11 14.51 -2.00
N ILE A 120 -18.07 14.77 -2.79
CA ILE A 120 -17.80 14.08 -4.04
C ILE A 120 -17.37 12.64 -3.70
N GLN A 121 -17.87 11.68 -4.46
CA GLN A 121 -17.48 10.29 -4.29
C GLN A 121 -15.95 10.12 -4.40
N PRO A 122 -15.29 9.47 -3.41
CA PRO A 122 -13.84 9.37 -3.33
C PRO A 122 -13.14 8.93 -4.62
N ILE A 123 -13.67 7.91 -5.29
CA ILE A 123 -13.12 7.40 -6.56
C ILE A 123 -13.12 8.50 -7.62
N ILE A 124 -14.20 9.27 -7.74
CA ILE A 124 -14.31 10.35 -8.75
C ILE A 124 -13.35 11.49 -8.40
N ALA A 125 -13.31 11.92 -7.13
CA ALA A 125 -12.43 12.99 -6.69
C ALA A 125 -10.96 12.67 -6.95
N THR A 126 -10.52 11.46 -6.59
CA THR A 126 -9.12 11.04 -6.76
C THR A 126 -8.76 10.70 -8.21
N LEU A 127 -9.73 10.25 -9.03
CA LEU A 127 -9.55 10.06 -10.46
C LEU A 127 -9.24 11.38 -11.18
N ILE A 128 -9.89 12.48 -10.79
CA ILE A 128 -9.60 13.81 -11.33
C ILE A 128 -8.11 14.14 -11.11
N LEU A 129 -7.62 13.99 -9.88
CA LEU A 129 -6.22 14.27 -9.58
C LEU A 129 -5.28 13.23 -10.22
N MET A 130 -5.69 11.98 -10.38
CA MET A 130 -4.91 10.94 -11.08
C MET A 130 -4.61 11.40 -12.52
N VAL A 131 -5.61 11.89 -13.26
CA VAL A 131 -5.44 12.34 -14.63
C VAL A 131 -4.72 13.69 -14.71
N ALA A 132 -5.20 14.70 -13.97
CA ALA A 132 -4.60 16.03 -13.96
C ALA A 132 -3.17 16.01 -13.40
N GLY A 133 -2.93 15.23 -12.36
CA GLY A 133 -1.63 15.09 -11.73
C GLY A 133 -0.58 14.47 -12.64
N ARG A 134 -0.96 13.50 -13.47
CA ARG A 134 -0.07 12.95 -14.49
C ARG A 134 0.36 14.03 -15.48
N GLY A 135 -0.58 14.85 -15.96
CA GLY A 135 -0.28 16.00 -16.82
C GLY A 135 0.61 17.03 -16.14
N ILE A 136 0.38 17.33 -14.85
CA ILE A 136 1.23 18.26 -14.08
C ILE A 136 2.66 17.71 -13.98
N ALA A 137 2.85 16.41 -13.69
CA ALA A 137 4.17 15.80 -13.63
C ALA A 137 4.89 15.89 -14.98
N GLN A 138 4.18 15.63 -16.09
CA GLN A 138 4.72 15.77 -17.44
C GLN A 138 5.09 17.23 -17.78
N LEU A 139 4.31 18.22 -17.36
CA LEU A 139 4.65 19.64 -17.54
C LEU A 139 5.92 20.01 -16.77
N ILE A 140 6.12 19.51 -15.55
CA ILE A 140 7.33 19.77 -14.75
C ILE A 140 8.58 19.18 -15.42
N THR A 141 8.45 18.01 -16.07
CA THR A 141 9.56 17.32 -16.73
C THR A 141 9.65 17.60 -18.23
N GLU A 142 8.79 18.50 -18.77
CA GLU A 142 8.70 18.77 -20.20
C GLU A 142 8.48 17.52 -21.07
N GLY A 143 7.82 16.49 -20.47
CA GLY A 143 7.53 15.21 -21.12
C GLY A 143 8.72 14.27 -21.26
N ALA A 144 9.92 14.67 -20.84
CA ALA A 144 11.14 13.87 -20.89
C ALA A 144 11.48 13.26 -19.52
N ILE A 145 12.42 12.31 -19.50
CA ILE A 145 12.99 11.81 -18.25
C ILE A 145 14.03 12.82 -17.76
N LEU A 146 13.76 13.45 -16.63
CA LEU A 146 14.64 14.44 -16.01
C LEU A 146 15.65 13.72 -15.11
N THR A 147 16.89 13.56 -15.60
CA THR A 147 17.96 12.88 -14.86
C THR A 147 18.83 13.89 -14.10
N PHE A 148 19.39 13.44 -12.99
CA PHE A 148 20.31 14.22 -12.16
C PHE A 148 21.40 13.33 -11.56
N ASN A 149 22.52 13.96 -11.15
CA ASN A 149 23.60 13.28 -10.43
C ASN A 149 23.77 13.92 -9.05
N ASN A 150 23.09 13.33 -8.04
CA ASN A 150 23.18 13.76 -6.63
C ASN A 150 23.24 12.52 -5.74
N ASP A 151 24.44 12.17 -5.31
CA ASP A 151 24.69 10.95 -4.51
C ASP A 151 23.99 10.99 -3.16
N SER A 152 23.88 12.16 -2.54
CA SER A 152 23.19 12.32 -1.25
C SER A 152 21.69 12.04 -1.38
N PHE A 153 21.05 12.46 -2.48
CA PHE A 153 19.66 12.13 -2.74
C PHE A 153 19.47 10.67 -3.12
N ALA A 154 20.37 10.11 -3.91
CA ALA A 154 20.35 8.71 -4.33
C ALA A 154 20.39 7.74 -3.15
N THR A 155 20.93 8.15 -1.99
CA THR A 155 20.91 7.32 -0.77
C THR A 155 19.49 6.99 -0.29
N LEU A 156 18.47 7.80 -0.61
CA LEU A 156 17.08 7.50 -0.27
C LEU A 156 16.53 6.27 -1.01
N GLY A 157 17.00 6.03 -2.25
CA GLY A 157 16.56 4.89 -3.09
C GLY A 157 17.48 3.68 -2.98
N SER A 158 18.80 3.90 -2.95
CA SER A 158 19.79 2.84 -3.07
C SER A 158 20.86 2.81 -1.96
N GLY A 159 20.79 3.73 -0.97
CA GLY A 159 21.73 3.78 0.14
C GLY A 159 21.51 2.68 1.17
N SER A 160 22.48 2.58 2.12
CA SER A 160 22.37 1.72 3.29
C SER A 160 22.81 2.46 4.57
N PHE A 161 22.14 2.17 5.66
CA PHE A 161 22.48 2.66 7.00
C PHE A 161 22.65 1.47 7.93
N LEU A 162 23.81 1.31 8.52
CA LEU A 162 24.19 0.15 9.34
C LEU A 162 23.93 -1.21 8.64
N GLY A 163 24.15 -1.26 7.33
CA GLY A 163 23.94 -2.46 6.50
C GLY A 163 22.50 -2.68 6.04
N ILE A 164 21.52 -1.94 6.58
CA ILE A 164 20.11 -2.05 6.19
C ILE A 164 19.84 -1.03 5.07
N PRO A 165 19.19 -1.42 3.96
CA PRO A 165 18.81 -0.49 2.91
C PRO A 165 17.91 0.65 3.42
N VAL A 166 18.24 1.88 3.03
CA VAL A 166 17.48 3.07 3.44
C VAL A 166 16.00 3.02 3.08
N PRO A 167 15.58 2.55 1.89
CA PRO A 167 14.15 2.41 1.57
C PRO A 167 13.40 1.53 2.59
N VAL A 168 14.06 0.48 3.10
CA VAL A 168 13.47 -0.43 4.12
C VAL A 168 13.25 0.33 5.43
N LEU A 169 14.22 1.11 5.87
CA LEU A 169 14.09 1.92 7.08
C LEU A 169 12.95 2.93 6.93
N ILE A 170 12.84 3.58 5.77
CA ILE A 170 11.82 4.61 5.52
C ILE A 170 10.40 4.01 5.62
N TRP A 171 10.12 2.86 4.94
CA TRP A 171 8.77 2.32 5.00
C TRP A 171 8.43 1.72 6.37
N ILE A 172 9.42 1.17 7.10
CA ILE A 172 9.21 0.71 8.49
C ILE A 172 8.88 1.91 9.38
N LEU A 173 9.64 3.01 9.27
CA LEU A 173 9.42 4.21 10.06
C LEU A 173 8.07 4.87 9.73
N ALA A 174 7.70 4.96 8.44
CA ALA A 174 6.40 5.47 8.03
C ALA A 174 5.24 4.62 8.59
N GLY A 175 5.33 3.29 8.46
CA GLY A 175 4.35 2.36 9.02
C GLY A 175 4.27 2.43 10.54
N LEU A 176 5.41 2.58 11.21
CA LEU A 176 5.48 2.72 12.67
C LEU A 176 4.88 4.07 13.12
N ALA A 177 5.26 5.18 12.48
CA ALA A 177 4.77 6.52 12.82
C ALA A 177 3.24 6.60 12.70
N VAL A 178 2.68 6.20 11.55
CA VAL A 178 1.24 6.19 11.34
C VAL A 178 0.56 5.14 12.23
N GLY A 179 1.16 3.96 12.38
CA GLY A 179 0.65 2.89 13.24
C GLY A 179 0.59 3.29 14.72
N LEU A 180 1.59 4.00 15.22
CA LEU A 180 1.59 4.55 16.58
C LEU A 180 0.57 5.68 16.71
N ALA A 181 0.54 6.64 15.78
CA ALA A 181 -0.42 7.73 15.80
C ALA A 181 -1.87 7.22 15.89
N VAL A 182 -2.21 6.19 15.10
CA VAL A 182 -3.55 5.58 15.10
C VAL A 182 -3.83 4.76 16.37
N ARG A 183 -2.81 4.13 16.98
CA ARG A 183 -3.00 3.27 18.16
C ARG A 183 -2.92 4.01 19.49
N SER A 184 -2.06 5.03 19.57
CA SER A 184 -1.87 5.81 20.80
C SER A 184 -2.88 6.94 20.99
N THR A 185 -3.67 7.24 19.96
CA THR A 185 -4.70 8.27 19.97
C THR A 185 -6.07 7.70 19.65
N ALA A 186 -7.10 8.51 19.84
CA ALA A 186 -8.48 8.15 19.46
C ALA A 186 -8.68 8.04 17.92
N LEU A 187 -7.68 8.46 17.10
CA LEU A 187 -7.82 8.53 15.65
C LEU A 187 -8.23 7.20 15.03
N GLY A 188 -7.63 6.08 15.45
CA GLY A 188 -7.98 4.76 14.91
C GLY A 188 -9.45 4.41 15.13
N PHE A 189 -9.96 4.61 16.33
CA PHE A 189 -11.36 4.38 16.65
C PHE A 189 -12.28 5.32 15.85
N LEU A 190 -11.93 6.59 15.72
CA LEU A 190 -12.71 7.57 14.97
C LEU A 190 -12.74 7.26 13.47
N ILE A 191 -11.62 6.79 12.90
CA ILE A 191 -11.52 6.33 11.51
C ILE A 191 -12.44 5.13 11.30
N GLU A 192 -12.36 4.11 12.15
CA GLU A 192 -13.22 2.92 12.07
C GLU A 192 -14.70 3.28 12.20
N ALA A 193 -15.06 4.13 13.18
CA ALA A 193 -16.44 4.58 13.40
C ALA A 193 -16.99 5.33 12.18
N THR A 194 -16.19 6.26 11.62
CA THR A 194 -16.58 7.03 10.42
C THR A 194 -16.75 6.11 9.21
N GLY A 195 -15.88 5.10 9.07
CA GLY A 195 -15.96 4.10 8.00
C GLY A 195 -17.16 3.17 8.12
N ILE A 196 -17.59 2.82 9.34
CA ILE A 196 -18.79 1.98 9.54
C ILE A 196 -20.05 2.76 9.22
N ASN A 197 -20.20 3.96 9.80
CA ASN A 197 -21.36 4.82 9.56
C ASN A 197 -21.01 6.29 9.82
N ARG A 198 -20.73 7.03 8.74
CA ARG A 198 -20.36 8.45 8.82
C ARG A 198 -21.43 9.31 9.48
N ARG A 199 -22.74 9.04 9.18
CA ARG A 199 -23.86 9.78 9.78
C ARG A 199 -23.96 9.56 11.28
N ALA A 200 -23.90 8.31 11.73
CA ALA A 200 -23.93 7.98 13.14
C ALA A 200 -22.73 8.57 13.90
N ALA A 201 -21.52 8.51 13.30
CA ALA A 201 -20.32 9.12 13.86
C ALA A 201 -20.49 10.65 14.05
N MET A 202 -21.03 11.36 13.04
CA MET A 202 -21.31 12.79 13.15
C MET A 202 -22.33 13.13 14.23
N LEU A 203 -23.39 12.34 14.36
CA LEU A 203 -24.40 12.51 15.43
C LEU A 203 -23.81 12.27 16.83
N ALA A 204 -22.79 11.42 16.92
CA ALA A 204 -22.00 11.20 18.14
C ALA A 204 -20.92 12.29 18.39
N GLY A 205 -20.90 13.38 17.61
CA GLY A 205 -19.99 14.50 17.79
C GLY A 205 -18.65 14.37 17.07
N VAL A 206 -18.43 13.32 16.24
CA VAL A 206 -17.19 13.15 15.49
C VAL A 206 -17.11 14.18 14.36
N LYS A 207 -16.02 14.93 14.29
CA LYS A 207 -15.73 15.87 13.18
C LYS A 207 -15.27 15.11 11.94
N ALA A 208 -16.16 14.33 11.32
CA ALA A 208 -15.84 13.41 10.21
C ALA A 208 -15.17 14.13 9.02
N ARG A 209 -15.53 15.42 8.75
CA ARG A 209 -14.87 16.20 7.70
C ARG A 209 -13.38 16.39 7.96
N PHE A 210 -13.02 16.82 9.17
CA PHE A 210 -11.61 17.00 9.56
C PHE A 210 -10.83 15.68 9.50
N LEU A 211 -11.47 14.58 9.90
CA LEU A 211 -10.88 13.26 9.86
C LEU A 211 -10.56 12.82 8.41
N LEU A 212 -11.50 13.05 7.48
CA LEU A 212 -11.27 12.76 6.07
C LEU A 212 -10.12 13.61 5.50
N PHE A 213 -10.07 14.91 5.80
CA PHE A 213 -8.93 15.74 5.43
C PHE A 213 -7.61 15.15 5.92
N SER A 214 -7.54 14.76 7.19
CA SER A 214 -6.31 14.21 7.78
C SER A 214 -5.90 12.90 7.09
N VAL A 215 -6.86 12.03 6.78
CA VAL A 215 -6.62 10.74 6.13
C VAL A 215 -6.05 10.93 4.73
N TYR A 216 -6.64 11.80 3.90
CA TYR A 216 -6.13 12.09 2.56
C TYR A 216 -4.80 12.85 2.60
N ALA A 217 -4.60 13.75 3.57
CA ALA A 217 -3.32 14.43 3.77
C ALA A 217 -2.18 13.41 4.05
N VAL A 218 -2.43 12.43 4.92
CA VAL A 218 -1.47 11.35 5.18
C VAL A 218 -1.24 10.50 3.94
N SER A 219 -2.29 10.18 3.16
CA SER A 219 -2.15 9.45 1.89
C SER A 219 -1.26 10.20 0.89
N GLY A 220 -1.47 11.51 0.73
CA GLY A 220 -0.65 12.35 -0.15
C GLY A 220 0.81 12.44 0.28
N VAL A 221 1.09 12.57 1.59
CA VAL A 221 2.47 12.57 2.11
C VAL A 221 3.13 11.20 1.91
N CYS A 222 2.41 10.10 2.13
CA CYS A 222 2.91 8.75 1.83
C CYS A 222 3.23 8.59 0.35
N ALA A 223 2.38 9.10 -0.55
CA ALA A 223 2.61 9.07 -1.99
C ALA A 223 3.83 9.88 -2.40
N ALA A 224 4.02 11.08 -1.83
CA ALA A 224 5.22 11.88 -2.05
C ALA A 224 6.49 11.17 -1.58
N LEU A 225 6.46 10.56 -0.41
CA LEU A 225 7.59 9.81 0.13
C LEU A 225 7.97 8.61 -0.75
N ALA A 226 6.97 7.88 -1.27
CA ALA A 226 7.18 6.81 -2.24
C ALA A 226 7.78 7.36 -3.56
N GLY A 227 7.34 8.54 -4.00
CA GLY A 227 7.87 9.25 -5.15
C GLY A 227 9.34 9.63 -5.00
N LEU A 228 9.72 10.16 -3.84
CA LEU A 228 11.11 10.49 -3.53
C LEU A 228 12.02 9.27 -3.59
N ILE A 229 11.58 8.12 -3.02
CA ILE A 229 12.34 6.86 -3.06
C ILE A 229 12.52 6.38 -4.50
N ALA A 230 11.45 6.35 -5.28
CA ALA A 230 11.51 5.88 -6.67
C ALA A 230 12.39 6.78 -7.55
N THR A 231 12.29 8.11 -7.40
CA THR A 231 13.11 9.09 -8.11
C THR A 231 14.58 8.98 -7.71
N ALA A 232 14.86 8.71 -6.43
CA ALA A 232 16.22 8.52 -5.92
C ALA A 232 16.84 7.20 -6.44
N ASP A 233 16.05 6.14 -6.56
CA ASP A 233 16.50 4.82 -7.01
C ASP A 233 17.00 4.87 -8.46
N ILE A 234 16.23 5.50 -9.36
CA ILE A 234 16.60 5.61 -10.79
C ILE A 234 17.44 6.85 -11.11
N ARG A 235 17.75 7.69 -10.11
CA ARG A 235 18.42 9.00 -10.26
C ARG A 235 17.75 9.90 -11.31
N GLY A 236 16.45 9.88 -11.35
CA GLY A 236 15.69 10.65 -12.33
C GLY A 236 14.19 10.62 -12.07
N ALA A 237 13.45 11.49 -12.74
CA ALA A 237 12.00 11.52 -12.73
C ALA A 237 11.45 11.14 -14.10
N ASP A 238 10.77 10.01 -14.18
CA ASP A 238 9.99 9.58 -15.34
C ASP A 238 8.51 9.86 -15.07
N ALA A 239 8.04 11.04 -15.50
CA ALA A 239 6.66 11.43 -15.27
C ALA A 239 5.63 10.53 -15.97
N ASN A 240 6.03 9.79 -17.00
CA ASN A 240 5.13 8.91 -17.74
C ASN A 240 4.89 7.59 -17.01
N ASN A 241 5.94 7.00 -16.42
CA ASN A 241 5.90 5.66 -15.83
C ASN A 241 5.95 5.65 -14.30
N ALA A 242 6.44 6.71 -13.65
CA ALA A 242 6.53 6.75 -12.19
C ALA A 242 5.15 6.55 -11.55
N GLY A 243 5.04 5.58 -10.66
CA GLY A 243 3.82 5.27 -9.94
C GLY A 243 2.70 4.62 -10.77
N LEU A 244 2.94 4.28 -12.05
CA LEU A 244 1.93 3.67 -12.90
C LEU A 244 1.51 2.31 -12.35
N TRP A 245 0.20 2.12 -12.15
CA TRP A 245 -0.44 0.93 -11.57
C TRP A 245 -0.13 0.65 -10.10
N LEU A 246 0.70 1.48 -9.42
CA LEU A 246 1.01 1.28 -8.00
C LEU A 246 -0.20 1.58 -7.09
N GLU A 247 -1.16 2.39 -7.54
CA GLU A 247 -2.45 2.56 -6.86
C GLU A 247 -3.19 1.24 -6.69
N LEU A 248 -3.18 0.38 -7.72
CA LEU A 248 -3.81 -0.95 -7.68
C LEU A 248 -3.04 -1.87 -6.72
N ASP A 249 -1.71 -1.84 -6.75
CA ASP A 249 -0.87 -2.62 -5.84
C ASP A 249 -1.10 -2.20 -4.38
N ALA A 250 -1.23 -0.90 -4.12
CA ALA A 250 -1.52 -0.40 -2.78
C ALA A 250 -2.91 -0.86 -2.29
N ILE A 251 -3.94 -0.79 -3.14
CA ILE A 251 -5.28 -1.32 -2.82
C ILE A 251 -5.21 -2.81 -2.53
N LEU A 252 -4.55 -3.58 -3.40
CA LEU A 252 -4.37 -5.03 -3.23
C LEU A 252 -3.66 -5.36 -1.92
N ALA A 253 -2.58 -4.65 -1.59
CA ALA A 253 -1.84 -4.83 -0.35
C ALA A 253 -2.76 -4.66 0.88
N VAL A 254 -3.61 -3.64 0.87
CA VAL A 254 -4.57 -3.35 1.94
C VAL A 254 -5.66 -4.41 2.04
N VAL A 255 -6.16 -4.89 0.90
CA VAL A 255 -7.23 -5.90 0.82
C VAL A 255 -6.71 -7.29 1.22
N ILE A 256 -5.51 -7.70 0.75
CA ILE A 256 -4.82 -8.91 1.19
C ILE A 256 -4.50 -8.83 2.69
N GLY A 257 -4.18 -7.63 3.20
CA GLY A 257 -4.06 -7.35 4.62
C GLY A 257 -5.35 -7.55 5.43
N GLY A 258 -6.50 -7.76 4.76
CA GLY A 258 -7.79 -8.05 5.38
C GLY A 258 -8.60 -6.81 5.77
N THR A 259 -8.25 -5.63 5.25
CA THR A 259 -9.08 -4.43 5.36
C THR A 259 -10.17 -4.49 4.31
N SER A 260 -11.43 -4.35 4.73
CA SER A 260 -12.58 -4.38 3.82
C SER A 260 -12.71 -3.07 3.03
N LEU A 261 -12.99 -3.15 1.73
CA LEU A 261 -13.33 -1.98 0.90
C LEU A 261 -14.60 -1.25 1.37
N ASN A 262 -15.44 -1.91 2.16
CA ASN A 262 -16.61 -1.31 2.79
C ASN A 262 -16.27 -0.47 4.03
N GLY A 263 -15.00 -0.25 4.32
CA GLY A 263 -14.52 0.53 5.46
C GLY A 263 -14.61 -0.19 6.81
N GLY A 264 -14.30 0.53 7.86
CA GLY A 264 -14.32 0.05 9.24
C GLY A 264 -12.96 -0.47 9.71
N ARG A 265 -12.91 -1.68 10.27
CA ARG A 265 -11.70 -2.22 10.89
C ARG A 265 -10.53 -2.34 9.93
N PHE A 266 -9.36 -1.92 10.36
CA PHE A 266 -8.13 -1.96 9.57
C PHE A 266 -6.90 -2.34 10.40
N SER A 267 -5.80 -2.66 9.72
CA SER A 267 -4.52 -2.97 10.35
C SER A 267 -3.36 -2.60 9.43
N ILE A 268 -2.62 -1.55 9.78
CA ILE A 268 -1.43 -1.11 9.01
C ILE A 268 -0.40 -2.24 8.89
N MET A 269 -0.13 -2.98 9.97
CA MET A 269 0.81 -4.12 9.93
C MET A 269 0.37 -5.20 8.93
N ALA A 270 -0.93 -5.48 8.85
CA ALA A 270 -1.44 -6.47 7.90
C ALA A 270 -1.34 -5.97 6.45
N SER A 271 -1.55 -4.67 6.20
CA SER A 271 -1.36 -4.06 4.88
C SER A 271 0.10 -4.04 4.45
N LEU A 272 1.04 -3.81 5.38
CA LEU A 272 2.47 -3.94 5.12
C LEU A 272 2.86 -5.38 4.73
N LEU A 273 2.31 -6.39 5.42
CA LEU A 273 2.47 -7.80 5.01
C LEU A 273 1.87 -8.05 3.63
N GLY A 274 0.72 -7.44 3.31
CA GLY A 274 0.13 -7.49 1.97
C GLY A 274 1.06 -6.94 0.89
N ALA A 275 1.72 -5.81 1.14
CA ALA A 275 2.72 -5.25 0.23
C ALA A 275 3.91 -6.19 0.01
N LEU A 276 4.40 -6.84 1.07
CA LEU A 276 5.46 -7.84 0.97
C LEU A 276 5.01 -9.08 0.18
N ILE A 277 3.77 -9.52 0.36
CA ILE A 277 3.18 -10.63 -0.42
C ILE A 277 3.19 -10.29 -1.91
N ILE A 278 2.68 -9.11 -2.29
CA ILE A 278 2.64 -8.67 -3.70
C ILE A 278 4.05 -8.62 -4.28
N GLN A 279 4.99 -8.01 -3.57
CA GLN A 279 6.36 -7.91 -4.06
C GLN A 279 7.05 -9.28 -4.16
N SER A 280 6.76 -10.21 -3.23
CA SER A 280 7.28 -11.58 -3.30
C SER A 280 6.75 -12.33 -4.52
N ILE A 281 5.48 -12.10 -4.91
CA ILE A 281 4.90 -12.65 -6.14
C ILE A 281 5.59 -12.05 -7.36
N ASN A 282 5.72 -10.71 -7.42
CA ASN A 282 6.41 -10.03 -8.52
C ASN A 282 7.84 -10.55 -8.72
N THR A 283 8.58 -10.72 -7.63
CA THR A 283 9.95 -11.25 -7.66
C THR A 283 9.97 -12.70 -8.15
N GLY A 284 9.04 -13.53 -7.68
CA GLY A 284 8.92 -14.93 -8.12
C GLY A 284 8.63 -15.08 -9.61
N ILE A 285 7.75 -14.24 -10.16
CA ILE A 285 7.41 -14.22 -11.60
C ILE A 285 8.66 -13.89 -12.44
N LEU A 286 9.42 -12.86 -12.02
CA LEU A 286 10.64 -12.46 -12.70
C LEU A 286 11.73 -13.55 -12.63
N MET A 287 11.90 -14.19 -11.46
CA MET A 287 12.86 -15.28 -11.27
C MET A 287 12.50 -16.54 -12.03
N ALA A 288 11.21 -16.78 -12.27
CA ALA A 288 10.73 -17.87 -13.11
C ALA A 288 10.95 -17.64 -14.62
N GLY A 289 11.49 -16.46 -14.99
CA GLY A 289 11.77 -16.11 -16.40
C GLY A 289 10.53 -15.69 -17.19
N PHE A 290 9.40 -15.44 -16.53
CA PHE A 290 8.23 -14.92 -17.21
C PHE A 290 8.39 -13.43 -17.57
N PRO A 291 7.87 -12.98 -18.71
CA PRO A 291 7.82 -11.56 -19.06
C PRO A 291 7.09 -10.73 -18.00
N PRO A 292 7.53 -9.47 -17.75
CA PRO A 292 6.93 -8.60 -16.74
C PRO A 292 5.42 -8.37 -16.92
N GLU A 293 4.90 -8.50 -18.14
CA GLU A 293 3.48 -8.33 -18.47
C GLU A 293 2.60 -9.36 -17.78
N PHE A 294 3.11 -10.54 -17.47
CA PHE A 294 2.41 -11.56 -16.69
C PHE A 294 2.03 -11.08 -15.29
N ASN A 295 2.77 -10.12 -14.71
CA ASN A 295 2.40 -9.52 -13.43
C ASN A 295 0.99 -8.92 -13.45
N LEU A 296 0.60 -8.26 -14.54
CA LEU A 296 -0.73 -7.64 -14.66
C LEU A 296 -1.84 -8.70 -14.68
N ILE A 297 -1.63 -9.81 -15.39
CA ILE A 297 -2.59 -10.92 -15.49
C ILE A 297 -2.74 -11.60 -14.12
N ILE A 298 -1.62 -11.89 -13.46
CA ILE A 298 -1.62 -12.56 -12.14
C ILE A 298 -2.27 -11.65 -11.09
N LYS A 299 -1.96 -10.35 -11.08
CA LYS A 299 -2.59 -9.37 -10.20
C LYS A 299 -4.11 -9.31 -10.43
N ALA A 300 -4.56 -9.27 -11.69
CA ALA A 300 -5.98 -9.32 -12.01
C ALA A 300 -6.64 -10.60 -11.47
N GLY A 301 -6.01 -11.75 -11.63
CA GLY A 301 -6.47 -13.02 -11.04
C GLY A 301 -6.57 -12.97 -9.52
N ILE A 302 -5.56 -12.42 -8.85
CA ILE A 302 -5.57 -12.24 -7.38
C ILE A 302 -6.71 -11.33 -6.96
N ILE A 303 -6.94 -10.21 -7.67
CA ILE A 303 -8.06 -9.29 -7.38
C ILE A 303 -9.39 -10.05 -7.46
N VAL A 304 -9.63 -10.80 -8.53
CA VAL A 304 -10.87 -11.58 -8.72
C VAL A 304 -11.04 -12.57 -7.56
N ILE A 305 -10.01 -13.33 -7.23
CA ILE A 305 -10.05 -14.31 -6.14
C ILE A 305 -10.37 -13.63 -4.81
N VAL A 306 -9.65 -12.56 -4.46
CA VAL A 306 -9.82 -11.86 -3.18
C VAL A 306 -11.21 -11.23 -3.07
N LEU A 307 -11.69 -10.54 -4.13
CA LEU A 307 -13.03 -9.95 -4.14
C LEU A 307 -14.12 -11.01 -4.07
N THR A 308 -13.93 -12.15 -4.73
CA THR A 308 -14.84 -13.28 -4.68
C THR A 308 -14.99 -13.80 -3.25
N PHE A 309 -13.89 -14.02 -2.55
CA PHE A 309 -13.93 -14.47 -1.14
C PHE A 309 -14.45 -13.41 -0.15
N GLN A 310 -14.38 -12.13 -0.49
CA GLN A 310 -14.97 -11.05 0.30
C GLN A 310 -16.45 -10.77 -0.04
N SER A 311 -16.99 -11.39 -1.09
CA SER A 311 -18.39 -11.21 -1.47
C SER A 311 -19.34 -11.72 -0.39
N PRO A 312 -20.33 -10.91 0.05
CA PRO A 312 -21.34 -11.34 1.03
C PRO A 312 -22.08 -12.61 0.61
N ALA A 313 -22.32 -12.80 -0.68
CA ALA A 313 -22.98 -13.99 -1.22
C ALA A 313 -22.16 -15.27 -0.96
N ILE A 314 -20.84 -15.19 -1.13
CA ILE A 314 -19.93 -16.33 -0.92
C ILE A 314 -19.75 -16.59 0.57
N VAL A 315 -19.60 -15.54 1.38
CA VAL A 315 -19.52 -15.67 2.84
C VAL A 315 -20.79 -16.31 3.40
N SER A 316 -21.98 -15.92 2.92
CA SER A 316 -23.26 -16.52 3.33
C SER A 316 -23.36 -17.99 2.88
N PHE A 317 -22.92 -18.33 1.67
CA PHE A 317 -22.89 -19.69 1.17
C PHE A 317 -22.00 -20.62 2.02
N PHE A 318 -20.80 -20.19 2.37
CA PHE A 318 -19.91 -20.99 3.23
C PHE A 318 -20.42 -21.09 4.67
N THR A 319 -21.09 -20.06 5.20
CA THR A 319 -21.71 -20.14 6.54
C THR A 319 -22.89 -21.10 6.54
N PHE A 320 -23.70 -21.11 5.45
CA PHE A 320 -24.79 -22.08 5.27
C PHE A 320 -24.26 -23.52 5.22
N LEU A 321 -23.25 -23.81 4.41
CA LEU A 321 -22.65 -25.14 4.32
C LEU A 321 -22.04 -25.62 5.68
N ARG A 322 -21.45 -24.71 6.44
CA ARG A 322 -20.94 -25.04 7.80
C ARG A 322 -22.07 -25.35 8.78
N ALA A 323 -23.18 -24.63 8.72
CA ALA A 323 -24.35 -24.88 9.54
C ALA A 323 -24.99 -26.23 9.22
N GLU A 324 -25.10 -26.56 7.93
CA GLU A 324 -25.64 -27.84 7.46
C GLU A 324 -24.77 -29.02 7.87
N ARG A 325 -23.44 -28.91 7.75
CA ARG A 325 -22.50 -29.94 8.26
C ARG A 325 -22.63 -30.15 9.73
N LYS A 326 -22.81 -29.08 10.53
CA LYS A 326 -22.98 -29.17 11.99
C LYS A 326 -24.29 -29.85 12.37
N ASN A 327 -25.38 -29.57 11.64
CA ASN A 327 -26.68 -30.19 11.82
C ASN A 327 -26.67 -31.68 11.45
N ASN A 328 -25.97 -32.05 10.37
CA ASN A 328 -25.83 -33.45 9.96
C ASN A 328 -24.93 -34.27 10.92
N ALA A 329 -23.91 -33.64 11.51
CA ALA A 329 -23.08 -34.29 12.54
C ALA A 329 -23.78 -34.42 13.89
N ALA A 330 -24.83 -33.64 14.15
CA ALA A 330 -25.62 -33.67 15.38
C ALA A 330 -26.85 -34.60 15.30
N LYS A 331 -27.15 -35.23 14.15
CA LYS A 331 -28.21 -36.22 14.03
C LYS A 331 -27.74 -37.55 14.71
N PRO A 332 -28.37 -38.02 15.79
CA PRO A 332 -28.04 -39.29 16.39
C PRO A 332 -28.33 -40.41 15.36
N THR A 333 -27.35 -41.29 15.17
CA THR A 333 -27.52 -42.56 14.45
C THR A 333 -28.51 -43.45 15.19
N HIS A 334 -29.78 -43.28 14.86
CA HIS A 334 -30.80 -44.28 15.24
C HIS A 334 -30.59 -45.53 14.38
N GLN A 335 -29.54 -46.29 14.64
CA GLN A 335 -29.44 -47.69 14.23
C GLN A 335 -29.21 -48.51 15.50
N GLY A 336 -30.24 -49.20 15.89
CA GLY A 336 -30.12 -50.21 16.94
C GLY A 336 -31.28 -50.36 17.90
N ALA A 337 -32.50 -50.62 17.38
CA ALA A 337 -33.54 -51.24 18.21
C ALA A 337 -34.56 -51.95 17.28
N ARG A 338 -34.15 -53.04 16.72
CA ARG A 338 -35.03 -54.10 16.26
C ARG A 338 -34.33 -55.43 16.49
N GLN A 339 -34.54 -55.98 17.67
CA GLN A 339 -34.58 -57.43 17.93
C GLN A 339 -35.73 -57.71 18.89
#